data_2bd63c44e0509cbafc47a97675c41dca
#
_entry.id   2bd63c44e0509cbafc47a97675c41dca
#
_cell.length_a   1.000
_cell.length_b   1.000
_cell.length_c   1.000
_cell.angle_alpha   90.00
_cell.angle_beta   90.00
_cell.angle_gamma   90.00
#
_symmetry.space_group_name_H-M   'P 1'
#
loop_
_entity.id
_entity.type
_entity.pdbx_description
1 polymer ?
#
loop_
_entity_poly.entity_id
_entity_poly.type
_entity_poly.pdbx_seq_one_letter_code
_entity_poly.pdbx_strand_id
1 'polypeptide(L)'
;GTIIRPDDLYYIPQHFGQYDNQTIAEALQIDTKIRALHAILNGDASVENFHILNDDWNIEERVQTALVSWGIHDKSTSQSMCELSGGEKTRVFLAGMEIHAPSVILLDEPTNHLDTEGRKQLYEFVKRTSSTLIIVSHDRTLLNLLNTTCELTRSGINVYGGNYEFYKEQKG
;
A
#
# COMPACT_ATOMS: atom_id res chain seq x y z
N GLY A 1 3.66 6.44 26.30
CA GLY A 1 4.06 7.32 25.20
C GLY A 1 2.89 7.72 24.30
N THR A 2 3.07 8.74 23.52
CA THR A 2 2.06 9.23 22.57
C THR A 2 2.56 8.99 21.15
N ILE A 3 1.68 8.43 20.29
CA ILE A 3 1.96 8.26 18.86
C ILE A 3 1.13 9.29 18.09
N ILE A 4 1.81 10.12 17.30
CA ILE A 4 1.17 11.06 16.37
C ILE A 4 1.40 10.53 14.96
N ARG A 5 0.30 10.33 14.20
CA ARG A 5 0.36 9.85 12.82
C ARG A 5 -0.36 10.81 11.89
N PRO A 6 0.05 10.91 10.60
CA PRO A 6 -0.68 11.68 9.61
C PRO A 6 -2.03 11.02 9.30
N ASP A 7 -3.00 11.81 8.88
CA ASP A 7 -4.35 11.32 8.55
C ASP A 7 -4.36 10.42 7.31
N ASP A 8 -3.41 10.59 6.40
CA ASP A 8 -3.27 9.85 5.15
C ASP A 8 -2.20 8.74 5.19
N LEU A 9 -1.91 8.19 6.38
CA LEU A 9 -1.05 7.03 6.52
C LEU A 9 -1.68 5.81 5.83
N TYR A 10 -0.92 5.16 4.94
CA TYR A 10 -1.31 3.92 4.30
C TYR A 10 -0.47 2.76 4.85
N TYR A 11 -1.16 1.72 5.32
CA TYR A 11 -0.53 0.55 5.94
C TYR A 11 -0.73 -0.70 5.11
N ILE A 12 0.38 -1.38 4.79
CA ILE A 12 0.36 -2.70 4.15
C ILE A 12 0.82 -3.74 5.18
N PRO A 13 -0.10 -4.57 5.70
CA PRO A 13 0.22 -5.56 6.71
C PRO A 13 0.96 -6.77 6.11
N GLN A 14 1.64 -7.53 6.97
CA GLN A 14 2.31 -8.77 6.60
C GLN A 14 1.31 -9.88 6.23
N HIS A 15 0.19 -9.96 6.94
CA HIS A 15 -0.86 -10.96 6.75
C HIS A 15 -2.17 -10.29 6.35
N PHE A 16 -2.92 -10.94 5.47
CA PHE A 16 -4.14 -10.38 4.86
C PHE A 16 -5.42 -11.12 5.25
N GLY A 17 -5.36 -12.11 6.17
CA GLY A 17 -6.52 -12.92 6.57
C GLY A 17 -7.71 -12.12 7.08
N GLN A 18 -7.47 -10.98 7.74
CA GLN A 18 -8.50 -10.07 8.22
C GLN A 18 -9.33 -9.43 7.09
N TYR A 19 -8.85 -9.49 5.84
CA TYR A 19 -9.54 -8.94 4.67
C TYR A 19 -10.31 -9.99 3.85
N ASP A 20 -10.27 -11.26 4.23
CA ASP A 20 -10.86 -12.35 3.44
C ASP A 20 -12.36 -12.21 3.21
N ASN A 21 -13.08 -11.57 4.13
CA ASN A 21 -14.52 -11.30 4.01
C ASN A 21 -14.83 -9.97 3.31
N GLN A 22 -13.84 -9.30 2.77
CA GLN A 22 -13.98 -8.03 2.07
C GLN A 22 -13.80 -8.21 0.56
N THR A 23 -14.39 -7.29 -0.20
CA THR A 23 -14.07 -7.13 -1.62
C THR A 23 -12.75 -6.39 -1.80
N ILE A 24 -12.18 -6.42 -3.01
CA ILE A 24 -11.00 -5.62 -3.34
C ILE A 24 -11.26 -4.13 -3.06
N ALA A 25 -12.43 -3.62 -3.45
CA ALA A 25 -12.82 -2.23 -3.21
C ALA A 25 -12.87 -1.87 -1.72
N GLU A 26 -13.44 -2.76 -0.90
CA GLU A 26 -13.51 -2.56 0.55
C GLU A 26 -12.12 -2.62 1.21
N ALA A 27 -11.29 -3.58 0.82
CA ALA A 27 -9.92 -3.71 1.32
C ALA A 27 -9.06 -2.47 0.99
N LEU A 28 -9.24 -1.89 -0.19
CA LEU A 28 -8.57 -0.66 -0.63
C LEU A 28 -9.26 0.61 -0.10
N GLN A 29 -10.38 0.49 0.58
CA GLN A 29 -11.16 1.63 1.13
C GLN A 29 -11.62 2.62 0.05
N ILE A 30 -12.03 2.10 -1.10
CA ILE A 30 -12.54 2.87 -2.24
C ILE A 30 -14.00 2.55 -2.59
N ASP A 31 -14.62 1.61 -1.88
CA ASP A 31 -15.98 1.14 -2.14
C ASP A 31 -17.01 2.25 -1.97
N THR A 32 -16.89 3.10 -0.96
CA THR A 32 -17.81 4.23 -0.72
C THR A 32 -17.75 5.25 -1.85
N LYS A 33 -16.56 5.58 -2.36
CA LYS A 33 -16.38 6.49 -3.49
C LYS A 33 -16.98 5.93 -4.79
N ILE A 34 -16.73 4.65 -5.06
CA ILE A 34 -17.29 3.97 -6.24
C ILE A 34 -18.81 3.94 -6.19
N ARG A 35 -19.39 3.63 -5.02
CA ARG A 35 -20.84 3.65 -4.84
C ARG A 35 -21.42 5.04 -5.01
N ALA A 36 -20.77 6.08 -4.48
CA ALA A 36 -21.21 7.46 -4.66
C ALA A 36 -21.17 7.87 -6.13
N LEU A 37 -20.12 7.51 -6.86
CA LEU A 37 -20.03 7.75 -8.30
C LEU A 37 -21.20 7.10 -9.06
N HIS A 38 -21.45 5.83 -8.80
CA HIS A 38 -22.55 5.10 -9.45
C HIS A 38 -23.91 5.68 -9.08
N ALA A 39 -24.13 6.07 -7.84
CA ALA A 39 -25.37 6.72 -7.40
C ALA A 39 -25.62 8.04 -8.15
N ILE A 40 -24.60 8.89 -8.27
CA ILE A 40 -24.69 10.14 -9.01
C ILE A 40 -25.00 9.90 -10.49
N LEU A 41 -24.31 8.96 -11.12
CA LEU A 41 -24.52 8.62 -12.53
C LEU A 41 -25.92 8.02 -12.79
N ASN A 42 -26.52 7.41 -11.77
CA ASN A 42 -27.89 6.87 -11.83
C ASN A 42 -28.97 7.88 -11.36
N GLY A 43 -28.60 9.13 -11.16
CA GLY A 43 -29.52 10.23 -10.88
C GLY A 43 -29.66 10.64 -9.41
N ASP A 44 -28.97 9.99 -8.48
CA ASP A 44 -28.95 10.39 -7.07
C ASP A 44 -27.87 11.46 -6.83
N ALA A 45 -28.22 12.69 -7.19
CA ALA A 45 -27.32 13.85 -7.07
C ALA A 45 -27.39 14.51 -5.67
N SER A 46 -27.43 13.70 -4.61
CA SER A 46 -27.40 14.20 -3.24
C SER A 46 -26.07 14.87 -2.90
N VAL A 47 -26.12 15.88 -2.02
CA VAL A 47 -24.90 16.58 -1.53
C VAL A 47 -23.92 15.60 -0.87
N GLU A 48 -24.45 14.60 -0.17
CA GLU A 48 -23.64 13.57 0.47
C GLU A 48 -22.81 12.77 -0.53
N ASN A 49 -23.43 12.31 -1.63
CA ASN A 49 -22.73 11.58 -2.68
C ASN A 49 -21.62 12.43 -3.33
N PHE A 50 -21.88 13.70 -3.61
CA PHE A 50 -20.84 14.60 -4.13
C PHE A 50 -19.71 14.82 -3.13
N HIS A 51 -20.04 14.93 -1.84
CA HIS A 51 -19.04 15.06 -0.78
C HIS A 51 -18.15 13.82 -0.67
N ILE A 52 -18.74 12.63 -0.69
CA ILE A 52 -18.01 11.34 -0.65
C ILE A 52 -17.13 11.19 -1.87
N LEU A 53 -17.65 11.49 -3.06
CA LEU A 53 -16.87 11.40 -4.30
C LEU A 53 -15.70 12.37 -4.33
N ASN A 54 -15.87 13.58 -3.77
CA ASN A 54 -14.84 14.60 -3.67
C ASN A 54 -14.15 14.90 -5.01
N ASP A 55 -14.93 15.07 -6.08
CA ASP A 55 -14.46 15.33 -7.46
C ASP A 55 -13.56 14.23 -8.07
N ASP A 56 -13.49 13.06 -7.45
CA ASP A 56 -12.71 11.93 -7.95
C ASP A 56 -13.47 11.13 -9.03
N TRP A 57 -13.85 11.79 -10.09
CA TRP A 57 -14.67 11.22 -11.19
C TRP A 57 -13.99 10.06 -11.91
N ASN A 58 -12.66 10.01 -11.89
CA ASN A 58 -11.85 8.99 -12.55
C ASN A 58 -11.44 7.86 -11.61
N ILE A 59 -12.09 7.72 -10.44
CA ILE A 59 -11.66 6.74 -9.44
C ILE A 59 -11.61 5.31 -10.00
N GLU A 60 -12.60 4.87 -10.76
CA GLU A 60 -12.63 3.53 -11.32
C GLU A 60 -11.51 3.29 -12.33
N GLU A 61 -11.26 4.25 -13.21
CA GLU A 61 -10.17 4.18 -14.19
C GLU A 61 -8.80 4.14 -13.50
N ARG A 62 -8.58 5.01 -12.53
CA ARG A 62 -7.32 5.05 -11.76
C ARG A 62 -7.07 3.75 -11.00
N VAL A 63 -8.12 3.18 -10.41
CA VAL A 63 -8.05 1.90 -9.70
C VAL A 63 -7.68 0.77 -10.65
N GLN A 64 -8.34 0.66 -11.79
CA GLN A 64 -8.03 -0.38 -12.79
C GLN A 64 -6.62 -0.20 -13.34
N THR A 65 -6.21 1.01 -13.65
CA THR A 65 -4.85 1.30 -14.11
C THR A 65 -3.80 0.86 -13.08
N ALA A 66 -4.01 1.19 -11.81
CA ALA A 66 -3.10 0.80 -10.73
C ALA A 66 -3.06 -0.73 -10.54
N LEU A 67 -4.20 -1.40 -10.52
CA LEU A 67 -4.27 -2.85 -10.41
C LEU A 67 -3.53 -3.54 -11.55
N VAL A 68 -3.78 -3.13 -12.79
CA VAL A 68 -3.09 -3.68 -13.97
C VAL A 68 -1.59 -3.42 -13.90
N SER A 69 -1.16 -2.23 -13.50
CA SER A 69 0.26 -1.90 -13.38
C SER A 69 0.99 -2.77 -12.34
N TRP A 70 0.28 -3.25 -11.32
CA TRP A 70 0.81 -4.17 -10.32
C TRP A 70 0.53 -5.65 -10.63
N GLY A 71 0.11 -5.96 -11.87
CA GLY A 71 -0.04 -7.34 -12.34
C GLY A 71 -1.38 -8.00 -12.00
N ILE A 72 -2.37 -7.23 -11.56
CA ILE A 72 -3.73 -7.71 -11.31
C ILE A 72 -4.56 -7.45 -12.57
N HIS A 73 -4.71 -8.48 -13.39
CA HIS A 73 -5.47 -8.46 -14.63
C HIS A 73 -6.81 -9.19 -14.45
N ASP A 74 -7.83 -8.74 -15.17
CA ASP A 74 -9.13 -9.39 -15.25
C ASP A 74 -9.82 -9.63 -13.90
N LYS A 75 -9.57 -8.75 -12.92
CA LYS A 75 -10.20 -8.77 -11.60
C LYS A 75 -11.13 -7.57 -11.42
N SER A 76 -12.38 -7.85 -11.06
CA SER A 76 -13.33 -6.80 -10.65
C SER A 76 -13.04 -6.37 -9.21
N THR A 77 -13.20 -5.08 -8.92
CA THR A 77 -13.09 -4.56 -7.54
C THR A 77 -14.17 -5.10 -6.61
N SER A 78 -15.25 -5.66 -7.15
CA SER A 78 -16.30 -6.35 -6.37
C SER A 78 -15.94 -7.79 -6.00
N GLN A 79 -14.85 -8.33 -6.54
CA GLN A 79 -14.39 -9.68 -6.24
C GLN A 79 -13.89 -9.78 -4.80
N SER A 80 -14.10 -10.93 -4.17
CA SER A 80 -13.67 -11.18 -2.79
C SER A 80 -12.16 -11.35 -2.70
N MET A 81 -11.57 -10.78 -1.65
CA MET A 81 -10.15 -10.94 -1.34
C MET A 81 -9.76 -12.40 -1.12
N CYS A 82 -10.66 -13.24 -0.56
CA CYS A 82 -10.35 -14.65 -0.31
C CYS A 82 -10.12 -15.48 -1.60
N GLU A 83 -10.56 -14.99 -2.75
CA GLU A 83 -10.34 -15.64 -4.04
C GLU A 83 -8.94 -15.39 -4.62
N LEU A 84 -8.16 -14.49 -4.01
CA LEU A 84 -6.83 -14.12 -4.46
C LEU A 84 -5.76 -14.97 -3.78
N SER A 85 -4.68 -15.25 -4.50
CA SER A 85 -3.46 -15.82 -3.92
C SER A 85 -2.78 -14.82 -2.97
N GLY A 86 -1.85 -15.29 -2.13
CA GLY A 86 -1.06 -14.41 -1.26
C GLY A 86 -0.31 -13.32 -2.02
N GLY A 87 0.30 -13.67 -3.15
CA GLY A 87 0.99 -12.72 -4.02
C GLY A 87 0.04 -11.71 -4.65
N GLU A 88 -1.14 -12.14 -5.09
CA GLU A 88 -2.17 -11.26 -5.64
C GLU A 88 -2.70 -10.28 -4.58
N LYS A 89 -2.96 -10.76 -3.35
CA LYS A 89 -3.35 -9.89 -2.22
C LYS A 89 -2.32 -8.80 -1.97
N THR A 90 -1.04 -9.17 -1.91
CA THR A 90 0.05 -8.20 -1.75
C THR A 90 0.04 -7.18 -2.88
N ARG A 91 -0.10 -7.60 -4.13
CA ARG A 91 -0.13 -6.72 -5.30
C ARG A 91 -1.33 -5.76 -5.28
N VAL A 92 -2.49 -6.19 -4.81
CA VAL A 92 -3.66 -5.31 -4.60
C VAL A 92 -3.31 -4.19 -3.62
N PHE A 93 -2.72 -4.50 -2.47
CA PHE A 93 -2.33 -3.49 -1.49
C PHE A 93 -1.21 -2.57 -2.01
N LEU A 94 -0.26 -3.09 -2.78
CA LEU A 94 0.76 -2.26 -3.43
C LEU A 94 0.16 -1.29 -4.46
N ALA A 95 -0.86 -1.74 -5.21
CA ALA A 95 -1.62 -0.86 -6.10
C ALA A 95 -2.29 0.30 -5.33
N GLY A 96 -2.71 0.07 -4.10
CA GLY A 96 -3.26 1.10 -3.21
C GLY A 96 -2.31 2.27 -2.95
N MET A 97 -1.00 2.04 -2.97
CA MET A 97 -0.01 3.12 -2.87
C MET A 97 -0.10 4.11 -4.05
N GLU A 98 -0.41 3.61 -5.24
CA GLU A 98 -0.61 4.44 -6.43
C GLU A 98 -1.98 5.14 -6.40
N ILE A 99 -3.02 4.43 -5.96
CA ILE A 99 -4.40 4.92 -5.90
C ILE A 99 -4.53 6.09 -4.92
N HIS A 100 -4.02 5.92 -3.72
CA HIS A 100 -4.16 6.89 -2.63
C HIS A 100 -3.05 7.94 -2.62
N ALA A 101 -1.89 7.66 -3.19
CA ALA A 101 -0.70 8.52 -3.16
C ALA A 101 -0.48 9.16 -1.78
N PRO A 102 -0.40 8.35 -0.69
CA PRO A 102 -0.34 8.85 0.68
C PRO A 102 0.99 9.54 0.97
N SER A 103 1.04 10.40 1.99
CA SER A 103 2.29 11.04 2.41
C SER A 103 3.22 10.08 3.14
N VAL A 104 2.66 9.10 3.86
CA VAL A 104 3.42 8.08 4.60
C VAL A 104 2.88 6.69 4.27
N ILE A 105 3.79 5.77 3.96
CA ILE A 105 3.48 4.35 3.72
C ILE A 105 4.25 3.50 4.71
N LEU A 106 3.53 2.65 5.41
CA LEU A 106 4.08 1.65 6.32
C LEU A 106 3.95 0.28 5.68
N LEU A 107 5.10 -0.37 5.40
CA LEU A 107 5.15 -1.70 4.77
C LEU A 107 5.74 -2.72 5.75
N ASP A 108 4.99 -3.77 6.04
CA ASP A 108 5.41 -4.85 6.93
C ASP A 108 5.68 -6.12 6.12
N GLU A 109 6.95 -6.47 5.98
CA GLU A 109 7.44 -7.64 5.21
C GLU A 109 6.82 -7.73 3.79
N PRO A 110 6.89 -6.67 2.97
CA PRO A 110 6.12 -6.58 1.73
C PRO A 110 6.60 -7.53 0.62
N THR A 111 7.81 -8.09 0.74
CA THR A 111 8.37 -8.99 -0.29
C THR A 111 8.09 -10.48 -0.05
N ASN A 112 7.50 -10.86 1.09
CA ASN A 112 7.35 -12.27 1.47
C ASN A 112 6.56 -13.12 0.48
N HIS A 113 5.54 -12.56 -0.18
CA HIS A 113 4.67 -13.27 -1.12
C HIS A 113 4.87 -12.82 -2.58
N LEU A 114 5.89 -12.00 -2.84
CA LEU A 114 6.19 -11.50 -4.18
C LEU A 114 7.19 -12.42 -4.89
N ASP A 115 6.93 -12.66 -6.17
CA ASP A 115 7.90 -13.26 -7.08
C ASP A 115 8.99 -12.24 -7.45
N THR A 116 9.96 -12.67 -8.25
CA THR A 116 11.08 -11.83 -8.69
C THR A 116 10.61 -10.55 -9.39
N GLU A 117 9.61 -10.65 -10.25
CA GLU A 117 9.07 -9.50 -10.97
C GLU A 117 8.36 -8.52 -10.04
N GLY A 118 7.54 -9.03 -9.12
CA GLY A 118 6.88 -8.20 -8.11
C GLY A 118 7.85 -7.47 -7.19
N ARG A 119 8.94 -8.13 -6.80
CA ARG A 119 10.02 -7.50 -6.01
C ARG A 119 10.70 -6.37 -6.76
N LYS A 120 11.06 -6.61 -8.03
CA LYS A 120 11.64 -5.57 -8.88
C LYS A 120 10.74 -4.35 -8.99
N GLN A 121 9.46 -4.57 -9.20
CA GLN A 121 8.48 -3.49 -9.30
C GLN A 121 8.39 -2.70 -8.00
N LEU A 122 8.41 -3.37 -6.84
CA LEU A 122 8.45 -2.70 -5.54
C LEU A 122 9.72 -1.89 -5.37
N TYR A 123 10.88 -2.42 -5.74
CA TYR A 123 12.16 -1.69 -5.67
C TYR A 123 12.13 -0.43 -6.53
N GLU A 124 11.58 -0.49 -7.73
CA GLU A 124 11.45 0.68 -8.59
C GLU A 124 10.49 1.72 -8.00
N PHE A 125 9.39 1.27 -7.39
CA PHE A 125 8.48 2.18 -6.67
C PHE A 125 9.21 2.90 -5.53
N VAL A 126 9.96 2.16 -4.71
CA VAL A 126 10.73 2.73 -3.58
C VAL A 126 11.72 3.80 -4.04
N LYS A 127 12.36 3.59 -5.18
CA LYS A 127 13.33 4.54 -5.76
C LYS A 127 12.67 5.83 -6.27
N ARG A 128 11.44 5.77 -6.77
CA ARG A 128 10.77 6.90 -7.44
C ARG A 128 9.75 7.65 -6.59
N THR A 129 9.28 7.05 -5.50
CA THR A 129 8.22 7.66 -4.69
C THR A 129 8.70 8.87 -3.92
N SER A 130 7.83 9.88 -3.79
CA SER A 130 8.01 11.01 -2.89
C SER A 130 7.41 10.79 -1.50
N SER A 131 6.67 9.69 -1.30
CA SER A 131 6.13 9.32 0.00
C SER A 131 7.24 9.00 1.01
N THR A 132 7.01 9.30 2.27
CA THR A 132 7.84 8.80 3.36
C THR A 132 7.55 7.32 3.57
N LEU A 133 8.59 6.49 3.56
CA LEU A 133 8.45 5.04 3.72
C LEU A 133 8.98 4.60 5.07
N ILE A 134 8.22 3.75 5.75
CA ILE A 134 8.67 2.99 6.92
C ILE A 134 8.51 1.51 6.56
N ILE A 135 9.61 0.79 6.47
CA ILE A 135 9.64 -0.59 5.99
C ILE A 135 10.23 -1.50 7.05
N VAL A 136 9.50 -2.53 7.42
CA VAL A 136 10.00 -3.66 8.21
C VAL A 136 10.26 -4.82 7.26
N SER A 137 11.50 -5.29 7.15
CA SER A 137 11.86 -6.32 6.19
C SER A 137 13.15 -7.05 6.56
N HIS A 138 13.27 -8.30 6.09
CA HIS A 138 14.51 -9.06 6.04
C HIS A 138 15.15 -9.04 4.64
N ASP A 139 14.51 -8.40 3.68
CA ASP A 139 15.03 -8.24 2.32
C ASP A 139 16.12 -7.17 2.28
N ARG A 140 17.37 -7.62 2.22
CA ARG A 140 18.54 -6.72 2.24
C ARG A 140 18.60 -5.80 1.03
N THR A 141 18.16 -6.26 -0.13
CA THR A 141 18.11 -5.45 -1.35
C THR A 141 17.15 -4.28 -1.15
N LEU A 142 15.97 -4.54 -0.59
CA LEU A 142 14.99 -3.51 -0.27
C LEU A 142 15.53 -2.52 0.77
N LEU A 143 16.12 -3.03 1.86
CA LEU A 143 16.66 -2.19 2.93
C LEU A 143 17.82 -1.30 2.46
N ASN A 144 18.60 -1.75 1.49
CA ASN A 144 19.70 -0.95 0.92
C ASN A 144 19.24 0.20 0.03
N LEU A 145 17.96 0.24 -0.36
CA LEU A 145 17.38 1.36 -1.10
C LEU A 145 17.01 2.54 -0.19
N LEU A 146 17.02 2.33 1.12
CA LEU A 146 16.61 3.32 2.12
C LEU A 146 17.84 4.05 2.69
N ASN A 147 17.62 5.26 3.14
CA ASN A 147 18.70 6.15 3.63
C ASN A 147 18.85 6.19 5.16
N THR A 148 18.01 5.47 5.87
CA THR A 148 18.05 5.37 7.33
C THR A 148 17.67 3.97 7.75
N THR A 149 18.47 3.38 8.65
CA THR A 149 18.20 2.06 9.22
C THR A 149 17.92 2.20 10.71
N CYS A 150 16.87 1.56 11.19
CA CYS A 150 16.53 1.51 12.60
C CYS A 150 16.63 0.07 13.10
N GLU A 151 17.33 -0.13 14.21
CA GLU A 151 17.40 -1.42 14.89
C GLU A 151 16.52 -1.38 16.14
N LEU A 152 15.54 -2.27 16.19
CA LEU A 152 14.71 -2.46 17.38
C LEU A 152 15.40 -3.45 18.34
N THR A 153 15.68 -3.02 19.55
CA THR A 153 16.30 -3.81 20.60
C THR A 153 15.39 -3.87 21.83
N ARG A 154 15.75 -4.71 22.81
CA ARG A 154 15.02 -4.76 24.07
C ARG A 154 15.11 -3.44 24.88
N SER A 155 16.13 -2.65 24.63
CA SER A 155 16.36 -1.37 25.32
C SER A 155 15.84 -0.15 24.56
N GLY A 156 15.33 -0.32 23.34
CA GLY A 156 14.78 0.78 22.53
C GLY A 156 15.15 0.68 21.05
N ILE A 157 15.10 1.81 20.38
CA ILE A 157 15.40 1.93 18.96
C ILE A 157 16.73 2.66 18.78
N ASN A 158 17.65 2.04 18.05
CA ASN A 158 18.90 2.65 17.60
C ASN A 158 18.76 3.10 16.15
N VAL A 159 19.11 4.33 15.85
CA VAL A 159 18.98 4.92 14.50
C VAL A 159 20.37 5.10 13.89
N TYR A 160 20.51 4.62 12.65
CA TYR A 160 21.74 4.73 11.85
C TYR A 160 21.43 5.57 10.59
N GLY A 161 22.18 6.61 10.36
CA GLY A 161 22.00 7.56 9.25
C GLY A 161 22.49 7.04 7.90
N GLY A 162 22.17 5.79 7.55
CA GLY A 162 22.55 5.16 6.30
C GLY A 162 21.70 3.93 5.99
N ASN A 163 21.99 3.29 4.85
CA ASN A 163 21.30 2.07 4.43
C ASN A 163 21.73 0.84 5.27
N TYR A 164 21.24 -0.33 4.88
CA TYR A 164 21.53 -1.57 5.62
C TYR A 164 23.02 -1.95 5.61
N GLU A 165 23.73 -1.70 4.53
CA GLU A 165 25.18 -1.96 4.47
C GLU A 165 25.94 -1.05 5.44
N PHE A 166 25.62 0.24 5.45
CA PHE A 166 26.18 1.18 6.42
C PHE A 166 25.91 0.74 7.87
N TYR A 167 24.69 0.33 8.17
CA TYR A 167 24.35 -0.21 9.49
C TYR A 167 25.24 -1.40 9.86
N LYS A 168 25.45 -2.33 8.94
CA LYS A 168 26.31 -3.50 9.20
C LYS A 168 27.76 -3.11 9.49
N GLU A 169 28.29 -2.17 8.75
CA GLU A 169 29.67 -1.66 8.96
C GLU A 169 29.81 -0.99 10.33
N GLN A 170 28.81 -0.24 10.77
CA GLN A 170 28.85 0.41 12.07
C GLN A 170 28.71 -0.55 13.26
N LYS A 171 28.04 -1.67 13.04
CA LYS A 171 27.78 -2.67 14.10
C LYS A 171 28.86 -3.76 14.19
N GLY A 172 29.54 -4.00 13.07
CA GLY A 172 30.59 -5.06 12.96
C GLY A 172 31.83 -4.76 13.66
#